data_9f2bae283c5e25ec58868a5a352d7428
#
_entry.id   9f2bae283c5e25ec58868a5a352d7428
#
_cell.length_a   1.000
_cell.length_b   1.000
_cell.length_c   1.000
_cell.angle_alpha   90.00
_cell.angle_beta   90.00
_cell.angle_gamma   90.00
#
_symmetry.space_group_name_H-M   'P 1'
#
loop_
_entity.id
_entity.type
_entity.pdbx_description
1 polymer ?
#
loop_
_entity_poly.entity_id
_entity_poly.type
_entity_poly.pdbx_seq_one_letter_code
_entity_poly.pdbx_strand_id
1 'polypeptide(L)'
;MAVTLTLKKGLLYLFLSLAGGIIGAALILIVLQNNILPDFIGVPETGADQVRQISTVSEIPFERAVSIAQDRMAFLFLPKGEGVSGIKAAYRESERIGRGFVVTNDGWFITSKEVFTRYGKKLVIYSPTFDVLSVYPIERVVEDSHSNLAFFKVALPKELGVVSFMPEEEIVPGAPFVLVEDDKTIHLGAAVNVFKNTSDIFRSSEEPVGFINFETFGELPALPGAALFDASGRLAAIEDASKKFFFTDWELLLGELLKGEKFTRTYLGVTYVDLGTFVGMRGQGVPSQQSGAWLKGGEGALAVKKGSPAFLSGLKEGDVIIAVENERITNNTSLTTLISEYHPGDKVTLSILRDTSNSMDAEVTLGSY
;
A
#
# COMPACT_ATOMS: atom_id res chain seq x y z
N MET A 1 -34.63 6.75 -71.38
CA MET A 1 -34.15 5.37 -71.43
C MET A 1 -32.82 5.11 -70.72
N ALA A 2 -31.98 6.08 -70.44
CA ALA A 2 -30.68 5.91 -69.75
C ALA A 2 -30.81 5.78 -68.23
N VAL A 3 -31.80 6.43 -67.58
CA VAL A 3 -31.96 6.43 -66.09
C VAL A 3 -32.42 5.07 -65.55
N THR A 4 -33.20 4.30 -66.32
CA THR A 4 -33.70 3.00 -65.92
C THR A 4 -32.61 1.90 -65.95
N LEU A 5 -31.56 2.11 -66.77
CA LEU A 5 -30.47 1.14 -66.92
C LEU A 5 -29.45 1.27 -65.77
N THR A 6 -29.25 2.50 -65.28
CA THR A 6 -28.38 2.77 -64.13
C THR A 6 -29.01 2.30 -62.81
N LEU A 7 -30.33 2.42 -62.64
CA LEU A 7 -31.06 1.94 -61.48
C LEU A 7 -31.00 0.39 -61.37
N LYS A 8 -31.15 -0.31 -62.48
CA LYS A 8 -31.05 -1.79 -62.55
C LYS A 8 -29.64 -2.27 -62.19
N LYS A 9 -28.60 -1.58 -62.67
CA LYS A 9 -27.21 -1.92 -62.31
C LYS A 9 -26.92 -1.65 -60.85
N GLY A 10 -27.39 -0.53 -60.28
CA GLY A 10 -27.27 -0.21 -58.87
C GLY A 10 -27.94 -1.26 -57.97
N LEU A 11 -29.14 -1.70 -58.33
CA LEU A 11 -29.86 -2.75 -57.60
C LEU A 11 -29.16 -4.09 -57.65
N LEU A 12 -28.54 -4.43 -58.79
CA LEU A 12 -27.75 -5.67 -58.97
C LEU A 12 -26.50 -5.66 -58.07
N TYR A 13 -25.79 -4.54 -57.99
CA TYR A 13 -24.62 -4.43 -57.08
C TYR A 13 -25.00 -4.49 -55.61
N LEU A 14 -26.14 -3.91 -55.25
CA LEU A 14 -26.67 -4.01 -53.89
C LEU A 14 -27.02 -5.46 -53.52
N PHE A 15 -27.65 -6.19 -54.42
CA PHE A 15 -27.96 -7.61 -54.24
C PHE A 15 -26.70 -8.50 -54.18
N LEU A 16 -25.68 -8.22 -54.98
CA LEU A 16 -24.42 -8.95 -54.93
C LEU A 16 -23.65 -8.68 -53.66
N SER A 17 -23.64 -7.46 -53.15
CA SER A 17 -22.99 -7.12 -51.85
C SER A 17 -23.71 -7.76 -50.67
N LEU A 18 -25.05 -7.77 -50.69
CA LEU A 18 -25.85 -8.42 -49.65
C LEU A 18 -25.65 -9.94 -49.64
N ALA A 19 -25.65 -10.58 -50.82
CA ALA A 19 -25.39 -12.00 -50.97
C ALA A 19 -23.95 -12.38 -50.53
N GLY A 20 -22.95 -11.55 -50.85
CA GLY A 20 -21.58 -11.72 -50.41
C GLY A 20 -21.42 -11.60 -48.87
N GLY A 21 -22.14 -10.67 -48.26
CA GLY A 21 -22.18 -10.52 -46.81
C GLY A 21 -22.79 -11.73 -46.11
N ILE A 22 -23.89 -12.26 -46.60
CA ILE A 22 -24.56 -13.45 -46.06
C ILE A 22 -23.68 -14.69 -46.18
N ILE A 23 -23.03 -14.89 -47.34
CA ILE A 23 -22.13 -16.01 -47.57
C ILE A 23 -20.91 -15.89 -46.67
N GLY A 24 -20.34 -14.69 -46.50
CA GLY A 24 -19.24 -14.44 -45.61
C GLY A 24 -19.59 -14.74 -44.15
N ALA A 25 -20.74 -14.29 -43.68
CA ALA A 25 -21.23 -14.57 -42.32
C ALA A 25 -21.49 -16.07 -42.10
N ALA A 26 -22.06 -16.77 -43.11
CA ALA A 26 -22.28 -18.21 -43.00
C ALA A 26 -20.97 -19.00 -42.98
N LEU A 27 -19.96 -18.59 -43.76
CA LEU A 27 -18.62 -19.19 -43.69
C LEU A 27 -17.94 -18.98 -42.33
N ILE A 28 -18.03 -17.80 -41.76
CA ILE A 28 -17.51 -17.53 -40.41
C ILE A 28 -18.22 -18.39 -39.36
N LEU A 29 -19.54 -18.54 -39.46
CA LEU A 29 -20.32 -19.38 -38.55
C LEU A 29 -19.93 -20.87 -38.70
N ILE A 30 -19.71 -21.36 -39.92
CA ILE A 30 -19.27 -22.74 -40.16
C ILE A 30 -17.86 -22.98 -39.61
N VAL A 31 -16.95 -22.01 -39.73
CA VAL A 31 -15.59 -22.09 -39.19
C VAL A 31 -15.63 -22.09 -37.65
N LEU A 32 -16.46 -21.26 -37.06
CA LEU A 32 -16.64 -21.19 -35.59
C LEU A 32 -17.34 -22.44 -35.02
N GLN A 33 -18.33 -22.99 -35.76
CA GLN A 33 -19.13 -24.12 -35.30
C GLN A 33 -18.39 -25.48 -35.46
N ASN A 34 -17.46 -25.58 -36.38
CA ASN A 34 -16.71 -26.81 -36.65
C ASN A 34 -15.27 -26.78 -36.09
N ASN A 35 -14.87 -25.74 -35.37
CA ASN A 35 -13.49 -25.57 -34.88
C ASN A 35 -12.42 -25.73 -35.98
N ILE A 36 -12.75 -25.43 -37.23
CA ILE A 36 -11.82 -25.46 -38.35
C ILE A 36 -11.08 -24.11 -38.39
N LEU A 37 -10.31 -23.81 -37.37
CA LEU A 37 -9.20 -22.85 -37.48
C LEU A 37 -8.00 -23.66 -37.99
N PRO A 38 -7.47 -23.37 -39.17
CA PRO A 38 -6.25 -24.03 -39.61
C PRO A 38 -5.12 -23.66 -38.62
N ASP A 39 -4.30 -24.66 -38.25
CA ASP A 39 -3.07 -24.54 -37.46
C ASP A 39 -2.03 -23.64 -38.15
N PHE A 40 -2.36 -22.37 -38.37
CA PHE A 40 -1.46 -21.40 -39.01
C PHE A 40 -0.59 -20.63 -38.03
N ILE A 41 -0.76 -20.86 -36.75
CA ILE A 41 0.21 -20.43 -35.74
C ILE A 41 0.62 -21.71 -35.01
N GLY A 42 1.78 -22.23 -35.35
CA GLY A 42 2.40 -23.33 -34.62
C GLY A 42 2.70 -22.95 -33.19
N VAL A 43 1.66 -22.94 -32.36
CA VAL A 43 1.80 -22.95 -30.90
C VAL A 43 2.09 -24.40 -30.56
N PRO A 44 3.26 -24.73 -30.00
CA PRO A 44 3.55 -26.11 -29.62
C PRO A 44 2.46 -26.60 -28.67
N GLU A 45 1.97 -27.83 -28.85
CA GLU A 45 0.93 -28.46 -28.02
C GLU A 45 1.22 -28.39 -26.52
N THR A 46 2.49 -28.24 -26.14
CA THR A 46 2.92 -27.95 -24.74
C THR A 46 2.43 -26.62 -24.19
N GLY A 47 2.05 -25.64 -25.06
CA GLY A 47 1.50 -24.35 -24.59
C GLY A 47 0.00 -24.39 -24.30
N ALA A 48 -0.76 -25.29 -24.93
CA ALA A 48 -2.21 -25.35 -24.73
C ALA A 48 -2.58 -25.91 -23.36
N ASP A 49 -1.81 -26.85 -22.84
CA ASP A 49 -2.02 -27.37 -21.48
C ASP A 49 -1.55 -26.38 -20.40
N GLN A 50 -0.50 -25.59 -20.65
CA GLN A 50 -0.12 -24.50 -19.75
C GLN A 50 -1.11 -23.34 -19.77
N VAL A 51 -1.67 -22.99 -20.93
CA VAL A 51 -2.74 -21.99 -21.03
C VAL A 51 -4.04 -22.50 -20.39
N ARG A 52 -4.34 -23.79 -20.48
CA ARG A 52 -5.45 -24.39 -19.73
C ARG A 52 -5.21 -24.44 -18.21
N GLN A 53 -3.96 -24.60 -17.77
CA GLN A 53 -3.63 -24.47 -16.35
C GLN A 53 -3.68 -23.02 -15.84
N ILE A 54 -3.44 -22.03 -16.72
CA ILE A 54 -3.63 -20.62 -16.38
C ILE A 54 -5.12 -20.25 -16.37
N SER A 55 -5.99 -20.92 -17.14
CA SER A 55 -7.44 -20.69 -17.12
C SER A 55 -8.18 -21.42 -15.98
N THR A 56 -7.55 -22.34 -15.28
CA THR A 56 -7.84 -22.58 -13.88
C THR A 56 -7.04 -21.56 -13.07
N VAL A 57 -7.31 -20.28 -13.24
CA VAL A 57 -7.25 -19.35 -12.11
C VAL A 57 -8.07 -20.06 -11.05
N SER A 58 -7.38 -20.81 -10.17
CA SER A 58 -7.97 -21.29 -8.94
C SER A 58 -8.73 -20.09 -8.45
N GLU A 59 -10.00 -20.27 -8.16
CA GLU A 59 -10.82 -19.25 -7.53
C GLU A 59 -9.93 -18.67 -6.46
N ILE A 60 -9.35 -17.48 -6.75
CA ILE A 60 -8.48 -16.82 -5.77
C ILE A 60 -9.45 -16.61 -4.63
N PRO A 61 -9.20 -17.14 -3.44
CA PRO A 61 -10.21 -17.18 -2.38
C PRO A 61 -10.40 -15.79 -1.77
N PHE A 62 -10.61 -14.77 -2.62
CA PHE A 62 -10.93 -13.42 -2.18
C PHE A 62 -12.24 -13.38 -1.41
N GLU A 63 -13.16 -14.32 -1.63
CA GLU A 63 -14.37 -14.45 -0.82
C GLU A 63 -14.04 -14.54 0.67
N ARG A 64 -13.05 -15.36 1.01
CA ARG A 64 -12.58 -15.47 2.40
C ARG A 64 -11.96 -14.17 2.91
N ALA A 65 -11.12 -13.54 2.09
CA ALA A 65 -10.48 -12.26 2.44
C ALA A 65 -11.53 -11.17 2.65
N VAL A 66 -12.51 -11.09 1.78
CA VAL A 66 -13.64 -10.15 1.87
C VAL A 66 -14.43 -10.37 3.15
N SER A 67 -14.83 -11.63 3.43
CA SER A 67 -15.57 -11.95 4.66
C SER A 67 -14.77 -11.59 5.91
N ILE A 68 -13.47 -11.92 5.96
CA ILE A 68 -12.59 -11.59 7.07
C ILE A 68 -12.50 -10.06 7.27
N ALA A 69 -12.34 -9.30 6.20
CA ALA A 69 -12.21 -7.85 6.27
C ALA A 69 -13.53 -7.20 6.72
N GLN A 70 -14.66 -7.63 6.16
CA GLN A 70 -15.98 -7.11 6.51
C GLN A 70 -16.36 -7.39 7.97
N ASP A 71 -16.05 -8.59 8.46
CA ASP A 71 -16.32 -8.98 9.85
C ASP A 71 -15.49 -8.18 10.88
N ARG A 72 -14.38 -7.59 10.44
CA ARG A 72 -13.42 -6.87 11.30
C ARG A 72 -13.40 -5.37 11.07
N MET A 73 -14.26 -4.89 10.18
CA MET A 73 -14.36 -3.48 9.84
C MET A 73 -15.35 -2.75 10.73
N ALA A 74 -15.01 -1.50 11.06
CA ALA A 74 -15.91 -0.55 11.68
C ALA A 74 -15.91 0.77 10.92
N PHE A 75 -17.05 1.46 10.94
CA PHE A 75 -17.21 2.78 10.34
C PHE A 75 -17.21 3.85 11.44
N LEU A 76 -16.56 4.96 11.15
CA LEU A 76 -16.45 6.09 12.06
C LEU A 76 -17.47 7.17 11.70
N PHE A 77 -18.03 7.81 12.74
CA PHE A 77 -19.05 8.85 12.62
C PHE A 77 -18.79 9.99 13.62
N LEU A 78 -19.29 11.17 13.29
CA LEU A 78 -19.43 12.25 14.26
C LEU A 78 -20.55 11.92 15.24
N PRO A 79 -20.37 12.13 16.55
CA PRO A 79 -21.43 11.88 17.51
C PRO A 79 -22.63 12.79 17.26
N LYS A 80 -23.84 12.25 17.44
CA LYS A 80 -25.06 13.08 17.41
C LYS A 80 -25.08 13.97 18.67
N GLY A 81 -25.67 15.15 18.55
CA GLY A 81 -25.78 16.09 19.66
C GLY A 81 -26.60 15.54 20.82
N GLU A 82 -26.34 16.05 22.01
CA GLU A 82 -27.12 15.71 23.21
C GLU A 82 -28.60 16.03 23.02
N GLY A 83 -29.48 15.16 23.48
CA GLY A 83 -30.94 15.31 23.35
C GLY A 83 -31.52 14.92 21.99
N VAL A 84 -30.70 14.51 21.02
CA VAL A 84 -31.19 13.98 19.76
C VAL A 84 -31.72 12.56 19.99
N SER A 85 -32.99 12.30 19.58
CA SER A 85 -33.64 11.01 19.79
C SER A 85 -34.45 10.56 18.58
N GLY A 86 -34.92 9.32 18.58
CA GLY A 86 -35.69 8.73 17.49
C GLY A 86 -34.87 8.63 16.20
N ILE A 87 -35.53 8.79 15.06
CA ILE A 87 -34.92 8.63 13.74
C ILE A 87 -33.77 9.63 13.47
N LYS A 88 -33.77 10.78 14.16
CA LYS A 88 -32.71 11.78 14.04
C LYS A 88 -31.40 11.34 14.72
N ALA A 89 -31.48 10.44 15.67
CA ALA A 89 -30.32 9.85 16.33
C ALA A 89 -29.70 8.71 15.49
N ALA A 90 -30.39 8.24 14.47
CA ALA A 90 -29.88 7.19 13.60
C ALA A 90 -28.73 7.70 12.71
N TYR A 91 -27.75 6.84 12.48
CA TYR A 91 -26.63 7.10 11.59
C TYR A 91 -26.93 6.54 10.19
N ARG A 92 -26.54 7.28 9.15
CA ARG A 92 -26.70 6.89 7.76
C ARG A 92 -25.36 6.55 7.15
N GLU A 93 -25.35 5.72 6.11
CA GLU A 93 -24.12 5.42 5.36
C GLU A 93 -23.43 6.69 4.84
N SER A 94 -24.18 7.68 4.37
CA SER A 94 -23.66 8.95 3.90
C SER A 94 -23.01 9.84 4.98
N GLU A 95 -23.17 9.50 6.27
CA GLU A 95 -22.55 10.20 7.40
C GLU A 95 -21.25 9.52 7.86
N ARG A 96 -20.83 8.45 7.19
CA ARG A 96 -19.51 7.82 7.43
C ARG A 96 -18.40 8.82 7.12
N ILE A 97 -17.43 8.93 8.02
CA ILE A 97 -16.28 9.84 7.87
C ILE A 97 -14.95 9.12 7.75
N GLY A 98 -14.94 7.81 7.96
CA GLY A 98 -13.79 6.95 7.86
C GLY A 98 -14.13 5.53 8.24
N ARG A 99 -13.14 4.67 8.20
CA ARG A 99 -13.23 3.27 8.57
C ARG A 99 -11.98 2.82 9.32
N GLY A 100 -12.08 1.73 10.06
CA GLY A 100 -10.96 1.12 10.76
C GLY A 100 -11.18 -0.38 10.91
N PHE A 101 -10.11 -1.08 11.26
CA PHE A 101 -10.09 -2.54 11.37
C PHE A 101 -9.62 -2.97 12.75
N VAL A 102 -10.26 -4.01 13.30
CA VAL A 102 -9.94 -4.56 14.62
C VAL A 102 -8.56 -5.21 14.59
N VAL A 103 -7.67 -4.77 15.45
CA VAL A 103 -6.30 -5.30 15.57
C VAL A 103 -6.04 -6.08 16.85
N THR A 104 -6.91 -5.92 17.86
CA THR A 104 -6.84 -6.71 19.11
C THR A 104 -8.25 -7.11 19.57
N ASN A 105 -8.37 -8.24 20.24
CA ASN A 105 -9.63 -8.75 20.75
C ASN A 105 -10.22 -7.88 21.89
N ASP A 106 -9.41 -7.08 22.54
CA ASP A 106 -9.81 -6.16 23.61
C ASP A 106 -10.26 -4.78 23.09
N GLY A 107 -10.38 -4.61 21.77
CA GLY A 107 -11.04 -3.47 21.12
C GLY A 107 -10.13 -2.36 20.63
N TRP A 108 -8.88 -2.63 20.28
CA TRP A 108 -8.10 -1.70 19.50
C TRP A 108 -8.39 -1.86 18.02
N PHE A 109 -8.51 -0.73 17.35
CA PHE A 109 -8.68 -0.59 15.90
C PHE A 109 -7.55 0.23 15.30
N ILE A 110 -7.26 -0.01 14.03
CA ILE A 110 -6.33 0.77 13.23
C ILE A 110 -7.07 1.51 12.11
N THR A 111 -6.65 2.73 11.79
CA THR A 111 -7.20 3.55 10.71
C THR A 111 -6.15 4.55 10.20
N SER A 112 -6.52 5.33 9.18
CA SER A 112 -5.75 6.50 8.77
C SER A 112 -5.81 7.59 9.82
N LYS A 113 -4.66 8.16 10.17
CA LYS A 113 -4.53 9.31 11.09
C LYS A 113 -5.34 10.53 10.63
N GLU A 114 -5.56 10.64 9.32
CA GLU A 114 -6.32 11.75 8.76
C GLU A 114 -7.73 11.88 9.32
N VAL A 115 -8.37 10.76 9.66
CA VAL A 115 -9.71 10.77 10.27
C VAL A 115 -9.71 11.66 11.53
N PHE A 116 -8.71 11.49 12.40
CA PHE A 116 -8.62 12.26 13.65
C PHE A 116 -8.09 13.66 13.43
N THR A 117 -7.21 13.86 12.48
CA THR A 117 -6.71 15.19 12.10
C THR A 117 -7.85 16.07 11.57
N ARG A 118 -8.76 15.51 10.77
CA ARG A 118 -9.87 16.22 10.15
C ARG A 118 -11.07 16.41 11.06
N TYR A 119 -11.44 15.41 11.85
CA TYR A 119 -12.69 15.38 12.60
C TYR A 119 -12.50 15.39 14.13
N GLY A 120 -11.25 15.33 14.61
CA GLY A 120 -10.95 15.27 16.04
C GLY A 120 -11.14 13.87 16.64
N LYS A 121 -10.90 13.75 17.95
CA LYS A 121 -10.86 12.44 18.64
C LYS A 121 -12.18 11.99 19.25
N LYS A 122 -13.18 12.88 19.30
CA LYS A 122 -14.50 12.57 19.86
C LYS A 122 -15.39 12.01 18.75
N LEU A 123 -15.23 10.73 18.44
CA LEU A 123 -15.97 10.02 17.41
C LEU A 123 -16.68 8.81 18.01
N VAL A 124 -17.63 8.26 17.26
CA VAL A 124 -18.29 7.00 17.58
C VAL A 124 -18.08 6.03 16.42
N ILE A 125 -18.13 4.74 16.72
CA ILE A 125 -18.03 3.69 15.71
C ILE A 125 -19.29 2.84 15.66
N TYR A 126 -19.53 2.28 14.49
CA TYR A 126 -20.47 1.22 14.22
C TYR A 126 -19.77 0.12 13.42
N SER A 127 -20.04 -1.13 13.74
CA SER A 127 -19.65 -2.28 12.93
C SER A 127 -20.85 -3.19 12.66
N PRO A 128 -20.98 -3.77 11.46
CA PRO A 128 -22.03 -4.76 11.16
C PRO A 128 -22.00 -5.98 12.10
N THR A 129 -20.84 -6.26 12.70
CA THR A 129 -20.67 -7.39 13.65
C THR A 129 -21.04 -7.05 15.09
N PHE A 130 -21.33 -5.78 15.38
CA PHE A 130 -21.87 -5.35 16.68
C PHE A 130 -23.37 -5.63 16.75
N ASP A 131 -23.95 -5.38 17.92
CA ASP A 131 -25.40 -5.42 18.04
C ASP A 131 -26.05 -4.42 17.08
N VAL A 132 -27.11 -4.84 16.45
CA VAL A 132 -27.83 -4.05 15.44
C VAL A 132 -28.15 -2.65 15.98
N LEU A 133 -27.71 -1.62 15.25
CA LEU A 133 -27.91 -0.19 15.54
C LEU A 133 -27.16 0.38 16.77
N SER A 134 -26.28 -0.37 17.40
CA SER A 134 -25.46 0.18 18.50
C SER A 134 -24.22 0.88 17.97
N VAL A 135 -23.95 2.07 18.51
CA VAL A 135 -22.71 2.82 18.26
C VAL A 135 -21.94 2.96 19.57
N TYR A 136 -20.63 2.93 19.47
CA TYR A 136 -19.75 2.94 20.61
C TYR A 136 -18.80 4.15 20.54
N PRO A 137 -18.62 4.89 21.65
CA PRO A 137 -17.68 6.01 21.67
C PRO A 137 -16.24 5.51 21.64
N ILE A 138 -15.38 6.28 21.00
CA ILE A 138 -13.94 6.08 21.07
C ILE A 138 -13.45 6.60 22.42
N GLU A 139 -12.75 5.75 23.17
CA GLU A 139 -12.23 6.06 24.50
C GLU A 139 -10.84 6.68 24.44
N ARG A 140 -10.00 6.16 23.56
CA ARG A 140 -8.59 6.56 23.44
C ARG A 140 -8.15 6.53 21.99
N VAL A 141 -7.32 7.51 21.61
CA VAL A 141 -6.66 7.58 20.30
C VAL A 141 -5.16 7.71 20.52
N VAL A 142 -4.40 6.88 19.83
CA VAL A 142 -2.94 6.92 19.77
C VAL A 142 -2.54 7.08 18.32
N GLU A 143 -1.90 8.20 18.01
CA GLU A 143 -1.44 8.50 16.66
C GLU A 143 0.04 8.17 16.55
N ASP A 144 0.42 7.43 15.51
CA ASP A 144 1.83 7.29 15.16
C ASP A 144 2.31 8.60 14.52
N SER A 145 3.34 9.22 15.12
CA SER A 145 3.90 10.47 14.60
C SER A 145 4.68 10.30 13.31
N HIS A 146 5.04 9.07 12.95
CA HIS A 146 5.96 8.74 11.87
C HIS A 146 5.28 8.08 10.67
N SER A 147 4.06 7.58 10.86
CA SER A 147 3.23 7.06 9.79
C SER A 147 1.91 7.83 9.70
N ASN A 148 1.15 7.57 8.66
CA ASN A 148 -0.20 8.09 8.52
C ASN A 148 -1.25 7.21 9.22
N LEU A 149 -0.83 6.46 10.25
CA LEU A 149 -1.66 5.52 10.98
C LEU A 149 -2.08 6.08 12.35
N ALA A 150 -3.24 5.68 12.78
CA ALA A 150 -3.72 5.91 14.13
C ALA A 150 -4.44 4.67 14.66
N PHE A 151 -4.30 4.47 15.97
CA PHE A 151 -5.02 3.43 16.69
C PHE A 151 -6.05 4.06 17.59
N PHE A 152 -7.20 3.41 17.73
CA PHE A 152 -8.22 3.86 18.64
C PHE A 152 -8.84 2.71 19.42
N LYS A 153 -9.19 2.98 20.67
CA LYS A 153 -9.74 2.01 21.62
C LYS A 153 -11.22 2.23 21.78
N VAL A 154 -11.95 1.14 21.80
CA VAL A 154 -13.39 1.12 22.07
C VAL A 154 -13.70 0.02 23.08
N ALA A 155 -14.56 0.32 24.08
CA ALA A 155 -15.09 -0.71 24.94
C ALA A 155 -16.12 -1.54 24.18
N LEU A 156 -15.76 -2.76 23.87
CA LEU A 156 -16.61 -3.68 23.12
C LEU A 156 -17.47 -4.54 24.05
N PRO A 157 -18.74 -4.82 23.67
CA PRO A 157 -19.60 -5.68 24.46
C PRO A 157 -19.22 -7.16 24.37
N LYS A 158 -18.39 -7.52 23.37
CA LYS A 158 -17.91 -8.88 23.11
C LYS A 158 -16.55 -8.83 22.43
N GLU A 159 -15.80 -9.91 22.55
CA GLU A 159 -14.57 -10.09 21.81
C GLU A 159 -14.86 -10.16 20.30
N LEU A 160 -14.02 -9.51 19.51
CA LEU A 160 -14.05 -9.55 18.06
C LEU A 160 -12.88 -10.38 17.51
N GLY A 161 -13.10 -10.97 16.35
CA GLY A 161 -12.00 -11.50 15.54
C GLY A 161 -11.07 -10.37 15.13
N VAL A 162 -9.77 -10.61 15.20
CA VAL A 162 -8.74 -9.63 14.83
C VAL A 162 -8.22 -9.87 13.42
N VAL A 163 -7.74 -8.82 12.77
CA VAL A 163 -6.99 -8.99 11.52
C VAL A 163 -5.63 -9.62 11.83
N SER A 164 -5.15 -10.46 10.93
CA SER A 164 -3.75 -10.83 10.86
C SER A 164 -3.05 -9.92 9.87
N PHE A 165 -1.74 -9.74 10.01
CA PHE A 165 -0.97 -8.86 9.17
C PHE A 165 -0.13 -9.63 8.16
N MET A 166 0.06 -9.04 6.99
CA MET A 166 0.97 -9.52 5.97
C MET A 166 2.37 -9.02 6.31
N PRO A 167 3.39 -9.89 6.38
CA PRO A 167 4.78 -9.46 6.56
C PRO A 167 5.25 -8.55 5.43
N GLU A 168 6.09 -7.58 5.76
CA GLU A 168 6.56 -6.58 4.80
C GLU A 168 7.32 -7.20 3.61
N GLU A 169 8.07 -8.24 3.85
CA GLU A 169 8.86 -8.95 2.84
C GLU A 169 8.00 -9.68 1.80
N GLU A 170 6.75 -10.01 2.13
CA GLU A 170 5.81 -10.63 1.22
C GLU A 170 5.10 -9.59 0.31
N ILE A 171 5.18 -8.31 0.63
CA ILE A 171 4.59 -7.23 -0.17
C ILE A 171 5.50 -6.94 -1.37
N VAL A 172 5.12 -7.41 -2.55
CA VAL A 172 5.91 -7.31 -3.77
C VAL A 172 5.09 -6.73 -4.92
N PRO A 173 5.74 -6.09 -5.91
CA PRO A 173 5.06 -5.65 -7.13
C PRO A 173 4.36 -6.82 -7.84
N GLY A 174 3.15 -6.58 -8.33
CA GLY A 174 2.31 -7.60 -8.97
C GLY A 174 1.48 -8.44 -8.00
N ALA A 175 1.68 -8.32 -6.68
CA ALA A 175 0.86 -9.02 -5.70
C ALA A 175 -0.60 -8.59 -5.82
N PRO A 176 -1.55 -9.54 -5.90
CA PRO A 176 -2.96 -9.24 -5.95
C PRO A 176 -3.50 -8.91 -4.55
N PHE A 177 -4.34 -7.88 -4.48
CA PHE A 177 -5.00 -7.47 -3.25
C PHE A 177 -6.49 -7.24 -3.48
N VAL A 178 -7.25 -7.38 -2.41
CA VAL A 178 -8.63 -6.88 -2.31
C VAL A 178 -8.65 -5.66 -1.40
N LEU A 179 -9.23 -4.58 -1.91
CA LEU A 179 -9.59 -3.43 -1.09
C LEU A 179 -11.06 -3.56 -0.73
N VAL A 180 -11.35 -3.56 0.56
CA VAL A 180 -12.72 -3.59 1.07
C VAL A 180 -13.13 -2.16 1.43
N GLU A 181 -14.07 -1.63 0.68
CA GLU A 181 -14.58 -0.28 0.88
C GLU A 181 -15.66 -0.26 1.96
N ASP A 182 -16.61 -1.19 1.88
CA ASP A 182 -17.68 -1.34 2.86
C ASP A 182 -18.22 -2.79 2.83
N ASP A 183 -19.39 -2.99 3.44
CA ASP A 183 -20.07 -4.28 3.46
C ASP A 183 -20.66 -4.73 2.10
N LYS A 184 -20.58 -3.87 1.06
CA LYS A 184 -21.18 -4.12 -0.26
C LYS A 184 -20.18 -3.91 -1.41
N THR A 185 -19.17 -3.09 -1.20
CA THR A 185 -18.26 -2.65 -2.25
C THR A 185 -16.84 -3.14 -2.00
N ILE A 186 -16.30 -3.84 -2.97
CA ILE A 186 -14.92 -4.32 -2.98
C ILE A 186 -14.25 -3.93 -4.29
N HIS A 187 -12.96 -3.74 -4.24
CA HIS A 187 -12.14 -3.50 -5.44
C HIS A 187 -11.03 -4.55 -5.50
N LEU A 188 -10.94 -5.25 -6.62
CA LEU A 188 -9.84 -6.16 -6.90
C LEU A 188 -8.78 -5.42 -7.70
N GLY A 189 -7.53 -5.62 -7.37
CA GLY A 189 -6.44 -4.98 -8.06
C GLY A 189 -5.09 -5.59 -7.70
N ALA A 190 -4.04 -4.91 -8.09
CA ALA A 190 -2.67 -5.35 -7.81
C ALA A 190 -1.80 -4.18 -7.33
N ALA A 191 -0.76 -4.52 -6.59
CA ALA A 191 0.32 -3.59 -6.30
C ALA A 191 1.12 -3.35 -7.58
N VAL A 192 0.98 -2.19 -8.19
CA VAL A 192 1.76 -1.84 -9.39
C VAL A 192 3.19 -1.53 -9.01
N ASN A 193 3.35 -0.73 -7.98
CA ASN A 193 4.65 -0.41 -7.41
C ASN A 193 4.60 -0.56 -5.89
N VAL A 194 5.65 -1.12 -5.34
CA VAL A 194 5.88 -1.20 -3.90
C VAL A 194 7.12 -0.37 -3.61
N PHE A 195 6.92 0.70 -2.88
CA PHE A 195 8.00 1.56 -2.46
C PHE A 195 8.26 1.29 -0.98
N LYS A 196 9.39 0.69 -0.70
CA LYS A 196 9.86 0.50 0.68
C LYS A 196 10.48 1.79 1.26
N ASN A 197 10.35 2.90 0.51
CA ASN A 197 10.77 4.26 0.90
C ASN A 197 10.11 5.29 -0.02
N THR A 198 10.01 6.55 0.42
CA THR A 198 9.43 7.63 -0.38
C THR A 198 10.15 7.82 -1.72
N SER A 199 9.43 8.32 -2.72
CA SER A 199 9.97 8.61 -4.06
C SER A 199 10.92 9.80 -4.12
N ASP A 200 11.24 10.43 -2.99
CA ASP A 200 12.09 11.61 -2.95
C ASP A 200 13.55 11.22 -3.09
N ILE A 201 14.29 12.06 -3.81
CA ILE A 201 15.75 11.91 -3.99
C ILE A 201 16.45 11.93 -2.63
N PHE A 202 15.99 12.81 -1.74
CA PHE A 202 16.51 12.98 -0.38
C PHE A 202 15.60 12.22 0.59
N ARG A 203 16.17 11.25 1.29
CA ARG A 203 15.50 10.43 2.28
C ARG A 203 15.95 10.78 3.68
N SER A 204 15.05 10.63 4.65
CA SER A 204 15.40 10.67 6.07
C SER A 204 15.68 9.27 6.58
N SER A 205 16.65 9.10 7.47
CA SER A 205 16.88 7.82 8.17
C SER A 205 15.71 7.42 9.06
N GLU A 206 14.79 8.34 9.32
CA GLU A 206 13.61 8.16 10.15
C GLU A 206 12.32 7.94 9.35
N GLU A 207 12.39 7.85 8.03
CA GLU A 207 11.21 7.53 7.22
C GLU A 207 10.87 6.05 7.33
N PRO A 208 9.83 5.69 8.05
CA PRO A 208 9.64 4.32 8.49
C PRO A 208 8.80 3.47 7.56
N VAL A 209 8.28 4.00 6.44
CA VAL A 209 7.09 3.39 5.87
C VAL A 209 7.22 3.19 4.38
N GLY A 210 6.95 1.97 3.97
CA GLY A 210 6.67 1.66 2.59
C GLY A 210 5.27 2.10 2.19
N PHE A 211 5.05 2.29 0.91
CA PHE A 211 3.72 2.46 0.37
C PHE A 211 3.53 1.67 -0.93
N ILE A 212 2.28 1.28 -1.15
CA ILE A 212 1.85 0.54 -2.32
C ILE A 212 1.06 1.50 -3.22
N ASN A 213 1.45 1.61 -4.48
CA ASN A 213 0.56 2.12 -5.50
C ASN A 213 -0.33 0.96 -5.95
N PHE A 214 -1.58 1.02 -5.55
CA PHE A 214 -2.58 0.03 -5.88
C PHE A 214 -3.40 0.51 -7.08
N GLU A 215 -3.51 -0.34 -8.10
CA GLU A 215 -4.39 -0.09 -9.24
C GLU A 215 -5.52 -1.10 -9.27
N THR A 216 -6.71 -0.58 -9.51
CA THR A 216 -7.96 -1.32 -9.59
C THR A 216 -8.80 -0.83 -10.75
N PHE A 217 -9.80 -1.63 -11.13
CA PHE A 217 -10.83 -1.21 -12.08
C PHE A 217 -11.89 -0.37 -11.33
N GLY A 218 -11.83 0.94 -11.48
CA GLY A 218 -12.78 1.88 -10.88
C GLY A 218 -12.10 2.96 -10.05
N GLU A 219 -12.92 3.82 -9.44
CA GLU A 219 -12.44 4.87 -8.56
C GLU A 219 -12.16 4.32 -7.17
N LEU A 220 -11.08 4.77 -6.57
CA LEU A 220 -10.77 4.44 -5.18
C LEU A 220 -11.75 5.14 -4.22
N PRO A 221 -12.02 4.54 -3.06
CA PRO A 221 -12.96 5.09 -2.08
C PRO A 221 -12.63 6.52 -1.70
N ALA A 222 -13.67 7.31 -1.44
CA ALA A 222 -13.49 8.70 -1.03
C ALA A 222 -13.14 8.85 0.47
N LEU A 223 -13.49 7.84 1.28
CA LEU A 223 -13.31 7.88 2.73
C LEU A 223 -11.96 7.28 3.14
N PRO A 224 -11.21 7.94 4.05
CA PRO A 224 -9.92 7.46 4.52
C PRO A 224 -10.05 6.17 5.35
N GLY A 225 -8.94 5.43 5.43
CA GLY A 225 -8.83 4.21 6.23
C GLY A 225 -9.28 2.94 5.50
N ALA A 226 -9.41 2.95 4.17
CA ALA A 226 -9.55 1.72 3.40
C ALA A 226 -8.29 0.88 3.55
N ALA A 227 -8.42 -0.44 3.46
CA ALA A 227 -7.30 -1.35 3.66
C ALA A 227 -7.19 -2.36 2.53
N LEU A 228 -5.96 -2.73 2.22
CA LEU A 228 -5.63 -3.81 1.31
C LEU A 228 -5.47 -5.11 2.09
N PHE A 229 -6.10 -6.15 1.60
CA PHE A 229 -5.97 -7.50 2.13
C PHE A 229 -5.43 -8.44 1.06
N ASP A 230 -4.59 -9.38 1.45
CA ASP A 230 -4.17 -10.48 0.58
C ASP A 230 -5.29 -11.52 0.42
N ALA A 231 -5.09 -12.52 -0.43
CA ALA A 231 -6.06 -13.60 -0.64
C ALA A 231 -6.35 -14.44 0.61
N SER A 232 -5.48 -14.42 1.61
CA SER A 232 -5.66 -15.12 2.90
C SER A 232 -6.45 -14.29 3.91
N GLY A 233 -6.73 -13.01 3.62
CA GLY A 233 -7.38 -12.06 4.52
C GLY A 233 -6.44 -11.42 5.52
N ARG A 234 -5.13 -11.38 5.25
CA ARG A 234 -4.16 -10.63 6.04
C ARG A 234 -4.13 -9.18 5.56
N LEU A 235 -4.13 -8.25 6.49
CA LEU A 235 -4.04 -6.82 6.22
C LEU A 235 -2.62 -6.48 5.76
N ALA A 236 -2.50 -5.93 4.56
CA ALA A 236 -1.23 -5.55 3.98
C ALA A 236 -0.94 -4.05 4.16
N ALA A 237 -1.91 -3.18 3.92
CA ALA A 237 -1.70 -1.73 3.94
C ALA A 237 -3.00 -0.97 4.22
N ILE A 238 -2.88 0.28 4.68
CA ILE A 238 -4.00 1.17 4.97
C ILE A 238 -3.86 2.46 4.15
N GLU A 239 -4.95 2.89 3.56
CA GLU A 239 -5.04 4.09 2.74
C GLU A 239 -4.98 5.37 3.58
N ASP A 240 -4.19 6.33 3.12
CA ASP A 240 -4.19 7.69 3.62
C ASP A 240 -5.00 8.64 2.73
N ALA A 241 -5.00 9.93 3.12
CA ALA A 241 -5.65 11.00 2.38
C ALA A 241 -5.12 11.20 0.95
N SER A 242 -3.89 10.83 0.69
CA SER A 242 -3.25 10.99 -0.63
C SER A 242 -3.52 9.81 -1.56
N LYS A 243 -4.40 8.89 -1.16
CA LYS A 243 -4.71 7.65 -1.88
C LYS A 243 -3.52 6.69 -2.02
N LYS A 244 -2.56 6.80 -1.11
CA LYS A 244 -1.45 5.87 -0.98
C LYS A 244 -1.77 4.86 0.12
N PHE A 245 -1.39 3.63 -0.11
CA PHE A 245 -1.57 2.55 0.87
C PHE A 245 -0.26 2.33 1.61
N PHE A 246 -0.24 2.69 2.88
CA PHE A 246 0.93 2.56 3.75
C PHE A 246 0.97 1.21 4.44
N PHE A 247 2.16 0.63 4.47
CA PHE A 247 2.49 -0.56 5.25
C PHE A 247 3.71 -0.30 6.12
N THR A 248 3.89 -1.09 7.16
CA THR A 248 4.97 -0.95 8.14
C THR A 248 5.18 -2.29 8.84
N ASP A 249 6.19 -2.35 9.70
CA ASP A 249 6.31 -3.46 10.64
C ASP A 249 5.16 -3.42 11.66
N TRP A 250 4.17 -4.24 11.39
CA TRP A 250 2.95 -4.35 12.19
C TRP A 250 3.20 -4.93 13.58
N GLU A 251 4.14 -5.87 13.70
CA GLU A 251 4.46 -6.53 14.97
C GLU A 251 5.09 -5.54 15.94
N LEU A 252 6.02 -4.73 15.44
CA LEU A 252 6.62 -3.66 16.23
C LEU A 252 5.59 -2.66 16.70
N LEU A 253 4.75 -2.14 15.80
CA LEU A 253 3.71 -1.15 16.14
C LEU A 253 2.71 -1.68 17.17
N LEU A 254 2.22 -2.90 16.99
CA LEU A 254 1.30 -3.50 17.96
C LEU A 254 1.98 -3.78 19.30
N GLY A 255 3.24 -4.22 19.26
CA GLY A 255 4.02 -4.41 20.47
C GLY A 255 4.13 -3.14 21.31
N GLU A 256 4.40 -1.99 20.70
CA GLU A 256 4.45 -0.68 21.36
C GLU A 256 3.07 -0.24 21.84
N LEU A 257 2.04 -0.40 21.03
CA LEU A 257 0.66 -0.07 21.40
C LEU A 257 0.21 -0.81 22.67
N LEU A 258 0.48 -2.12 22.72
CA LEU A 258 0.06 -2.97 23.85
C LEU A 258 0.86 -2.71 25.13
N LYS A 259 2.10 -2.27 25.03
CA LYS A 259 2.88 -1.80 26.20
C LYS A 259 2.35 -0.48 26.76
N GLY A 260 1.47 0.21 26.02
CA GLY A 260 0.91 1.50 26.41
C GLY A 260 1.89 2.65 26.32
N GLU A 261 3.02 2.45 25.71
CA GLU A 261 4.07 3.42 25.49
C GLU A 261 3.74 4.35 24.32
N LYS A 262 4.45 5.45 24.20
CA LYS A 262 4.44 6.25 22.97
C LYS A 262 5.15 5.44 21.89
N PHE A 263 4.67 5.54 20.67
CA PHE A 263 5.42 5.01 19.53
C PHE A 263 6.77 5.71 19.47
N THR A 264 7.82 4.98 19.81
CA THR A 264 9.18 5.47 19.76
C THR A 264 9.90 4.82 18.59
N ARG A 265 10.47 5.63 17.74
CA ARG A 265 11.26 5.15 16.62
C ARG A 265 12.73 5.39 16.87
N THR A 266 13.51 4.48 16.35
CA THR A 266 14.96 4.58 16.35
C THR A 266 15.39 5.80 15.53
N TYR A 267 16.29 6.58 16.07
CA TYR A 267 16.72 7.86 15.53
C TYR A 267 18.22 7.89 15.27
N LEU A 268 18.60 8.12 14.02
CA LEU A 268 19.98 8.37 13.61
C LEU A 268 20.22 9.86 13.29
N GLY A 269 19.28 10.51 12.62
CA GLY A 269 19.26 11.95 12.34
C GLY A 269 20.07 12.35 11.10
N VAL A 270 19.95 11.61 10.01
CA VAL A 270 20.55 11.94 8.72
C VAL A 270 19.52 12.08 7.61
N THR A 271 19.83 12.95 6.66
CA THR A 271 19.21 13.01 5.34
C THR A 271 20.21 12.49 4.33
N TYR A 272 19.80 11.61 3.45
CA TYR A 272 20.68 10.93 2.53
C TYR A 272 20.06 10.73 1.14
N VAL A 273 20.92 10.47 0.17
CA VAL A 273 20.56 10.02 -1.17
C VAL A 273 20.92 8.54 -1.26
N ASP A 274 19.96 7.71 -1.62
CA ASP A 274 20.20 6.28 -1.83
C ASP A 274 20.83 6.07 -3.21
N LEU A 275 22.11 5.73 -3.23
CA LEU A 275 22.89 5.57 -4.46
C LEU A 275 22.37 4.42 -5.34
N GLY A 276 21.77 3.39 -4.75
CA GLY A 276 21.24 2.24 -5.46
C GLY A 276 20.02 2.54 -6.33
N THR A 277 19.37 3.68 -6.13
CA THR A 277 18.21 4.10 -6.94
C THR A 277 18.58 4.73 -8.28
N PHE A 278 19.85 5.03 -8.52
CA PHE A 278 20.29 5.71 -9.73
C PHE A 278 20.92 4.76 -10.75
N VAL A 279 20.46 4.82 -11.98
CA VAL A 279 21.04 4.07 -13.10
C VAL A 279 22.36 4.70 -13.59
N GLY A 280 22.55 5.98 -13.31
CA GLY A 280 23.80 6.69 -13.63
C GLY A 280 23.80 8.09 -13.01
N MET A 281 24.92 8.45 -12.43
CA MET A 281 25.14 9.75 -11.83
C MET A 281 26.50 10.31 -12.33
N ARG A 282 26.51 11.55 -12.77
CA ARG A 282 27.72 12.21 -13.25
C ARG A 282 27.81 13.62 -12.66
N GLY A 283 29.01 14.00 -12.23
CA GLY A 283 29.26 15.33 -11.71
C GLY A 283 30.45 15.36 -10.75
N GLN A 284 30.97 16.56 -10.46
CA GLN A 284 31.99 16.73 -9.42
C GLN A 284 31.34 16.49 -8.04
N GLY A 285 32.02 15.74 -7.18
CA GLY A 285 31.59 15.46 -5.81
C GLY A 285 30.51 14.38 -5.70
N VAL A 286 30.20 13.68 -6.78
CA VAL A 286 29.31 12.51 -6.75
C VAL A 286 30.12 11.28 -6.36
N PRO A 287 29.65 10.47 -5.39
CA PRO A 287 30.32 9.21 -5.03
C PRO A 287 30.41 8.26 -6.21
N SER A 288 31.48 7.48 -6.26
CA SER A 288 31.68 6.45 -7.29
C SER A 288 31.00 5.11 -6.94
N GLN A 289 30.44 4.97 -5.75
CA GLN A 289 29.76 3.79 -5.27
C GLN A 289 28.43 3.58 -5.98
N GLN A 290 28.11 2.33 -6.29
CA GLN A 290 26.85 1.95 -6.92
C GLN A 290 25.71 1.73 -5.89
N SER A 291 26.04 1.62 -4.60
CA SER A 291 25.08 1.45 -3.51
C SER A 291 25.60 2.11 -2.24
N GLY A 292 24.70 2.47 -1.33
CA GLY A 292 24.98 3.12 -0.07
C GLY A 292 24.12 4.36 0.15
N ALA A 293 24.13 4.87 1.36
CA ALA A 293 23.43 6.07 1.78
C ALA A 293 24.41 7.27 1.76
N TRP A 294 24.37 8.07 0.71
CA TRP A 294 25.18 9.30 0.61
C TRP A 294 24.56 10.42 1.41
N LEU A 295 25.22 10.85 2.49
CA LEU A 295 24.73 11.91 3.36
C LEU A 295 24.75 13.26 2.62
N LYS A 296 23.56 13.69 2.22
CA LYS A 296 23.34 14.91 1.45
C LYS A 296 22.04 15.57 1.87
N GLY A 297 22.12 16.86 2.20
CA GLY A 297 20.93 17.65 2.51
C GLY A 297 20.13 18.02 1.25
N GLY A 298 18.81 18.06 1.39
CA GLY A 298 17.89 18.59 0.39
C GLY A 298 17.55 20.06 0.65
N GLU A 299 16.59 20.61 -0.09
CA GLU A 299 16.10 21.97 0.13
C GLU A 299 15.56 22.14 1.56
N GLY A 300 16.30 22.90 2.39
CA GLY A 300 15.93 23.17 3.78
C GLY A 300 16.24 22.07 4.80
N ALA A 301 16.78 20.92 4.39
CA ALA A 301 17.17 19.84 5.27
C ALA A 301 18.69 19.70 5.36
N LEU A 302 19.22 19.56 6.58
CA LEU A 302 20.63 19.27 6.81
C LEU A 302 20.92 17.78 6.55
N ALA A 303 22.05 17.48 5.91
CA ALA A 303 22.51 16.10 5.73
C ALA A 303 22.67 15.36 7.07
N VAL A 304 23.17 16.07 8.10
CA VAL A 304 23.27 15.56 9.48
C VAL A 304 22.64 16.58 10.43
N LYS A 305 21.60 16.19 11.14
CA LYS A 305 20.90 17.07 12.08
C LYS A 305 21.76 17.37 13.30
N LYS A 306 21.85 18.64 13.69
CA LYS A 306 22.62 19.03 14.86
C LYS A 306 22.11 18.37 16.13
N GLY A 307 23.00 17.81 16.93
CA GLY A 307 22.67 17.12 18.16
C GLY A 307 22.10 15.72 18.00
N SER A 308 21.98 15.22 16.77
CA SER A 308 21.57 13.85 16.50
C SER A 308 22.65 12.83 16.84
N PRO A 309 22.32 11.54 17.01
CA PRO A 309 23.30 10.45 17.12
C PRO A 309 24.38 10.50 16.05
N ALA A 310 23.97 10.70 14.79
CA ALA A 310 24.89 10.85 13.66
C ALA A 310 25.86 12.03 13.83
N PHE A 311 25.37 13.17 14.32
CA PHE A 311 26.20 14.34 14.59
C PHE A 311 27.20 14.07 15.71
N LEU A 312 26.76 13.42 16.79
CA LEU A 312 27.59 13.12 17.96
C LEU A 312 28.67 12.09 17.64
N SER A 313 28.42 11.18 16.70
CA SER A 313 29.40 10.19 16.22
C SER A 313 30.36 10.75 15.16
N GLY A 314 30.22 12.03 14.78
CA GLY A 314 31.12 12.70 13.86
C GLY A 314 30.86 12.43 12.36
N LEU A 315 29.66 11.97 12.01
CA LEU A 315 29.22 11.90 10.63
C LEU A 315 29.08 13.30 10.02
N LYS A 316 29.36 13.42 8.74
CA LYS A 316 29.37 14.70 8.01
C LYS A 316 28.64 14.58 6.68
N GLU A 317 28.18 15.71 6.16
CA GLU A 317 27.73 15.79 4.77
C GLU A 317 28.85 15.33 3.82
N GLY A 318 28.50 14.50 2.84
CA GLY A 318 29.42 13.90 1.89
C GLY A 318 29.87 12.48 2.25
N ASP A 319 29.72 12.05 3.50
CA ASP A 319 29.97 10.65 3.87
C ASP A 319 28.99 9.72 3.14
N VAL A 320 29.45 8.52 2.82
CA VAL A 320 28.60 7.44 2.28
C VAL A 320 28.58 6.30 3.29
N ILE A 321 27.43 6.03 3.89
CA ILE A 321 27.25 4.85 4.74
C ILE A 321 27.05 3.65 3.81
N ILE A 322 27.89 2.63 3.94
CA ILE A 322 27.87 1.44 3.07
C ILE A 322 27.38 0.18 3.79
N ALA A 323 27.44 0.18 5.12
CA ALA A 323 26.92 -0.91 5.93
C ALA A 323 26.52 -0.42 7.33
N VAL A 324 25.59 -1.12 7.96
CA VAL A 324 25.25 -1.03 9.40
C VAL A 324 25.63 -2.37 10.01
N GLU A 325 26.43 -2.36 11.08
CA GLU A 325 27.12 -3.56 11.58
C GLU A 325 27.92 -4.24 10.46
N ASN A 326 27.55 -5.36 9.99
CA ASN A 326 28.17 -6.04 8.86
C ASN A 326 27.22 -6.16 7.65
N GLU A 327 26.01 -5.61 7.77
CA GLU A 327 25.00 -5.71 6.74
C GLU A 327 25.11 -4.55 5.75
N ARG A 328 25.28 -4.88 4.48
CA ARG A 328 25.50 -3.91 3.43
C ARG A 328 24.21 -3.25 2.97
N ILE A 329 24.28 -1.94 2.75
CA ILE A 329 23.25 -1.20 2.04
C ILE A 329 23.30 -1.60 0.56
N THR A 330 22.18 -2.05 0.04
CA THR A 330 21.98 -2.51 -1.35
C THR A 330 20.74 -1.86 -1.95
N ASN A 331 20.42 -2.19 -3.21
CA ASN A 331 19.19 -1.70 -3.85
C ASN A 331 17.91 -2.18 -3.15
N ASN A 332 17.99 -3.29 -2.41
CA ASN A 332 16.83 -3.89 -1.73
C ASN A 332 16.83 -3.61 -0.21
N THR A 333 17.95 -3.17 0.35
CA THR A 333 18.12 -2.96 1.79
C THR A 333 18.65 -1.55 2.01
N SER A 334 17.76 -0.63 2.41
CA SER A 334 18.12 0.79 2.63
C SER A 334 18.72 1.02 4.02
N LEU A 335 19.36 2.18 4.20
CA LEU A 335 19.80 2.62 5.54
C LEU A 335 18.65 2.65 6.54
N THR A 336 17.50 3.17 6.14
CA THR A 336 16.31 3.25 7.01
C THR A 336 15.85 1.88 7.45
N THR A 337 15.81 0.90 6.54
CA THR A 337 15.44 -0.49 6.87
C THR A 337 16.40 -1.06 7.92
N LEU A 338 17.70 -0.95 7.71
CA LEU A 338 18.71 -1.48 8.65
C LEU A 338 18.63 -0.80 10.02
N ILE A 339 18.46 0.52 10.07
CA ILE A 339 18.35 1.24 11.34
C ILE A 339 17.06 0.90 12.08
N SER A 340 15.96 0.58 11.38
CA SER A 340 14.68 0.23 12.01
C SER A 340 14.70 -1.12 12.74
N GLU A 341 15.68 -1.97 12.49
CA GLU A 341 15.86 -3.25 13.19
C GLU A 341 16.41 -3.10 14.62
N TYR A 342 16.94 -1.91 14.94
CA TYR A 342 17.51 -1.62 16.25
C TYR A 342 16.55 -0.81 17.13
N HIS A 343 16.83 -0.82 18.43
CA HIS A 343 16.05 -0.06 19.41
C HIS A 343 16.76 1.25 19.81
N PRO A 344 16.03 2.25 20.25
CA PRO A 344 16.63 3.42 20.88
C PRO A 344 17.57 3.03 22.02
N GLY A 345 18.79 3.56 22.00
CA GLY A 345 19.84 3.24 22.94
C GLY A 345 20.84 2.18 22.50
N ASP A 346 20.53 1.44 21.43
CA ASP A 346 21.47 0.46 20.88
C ASP A 346 22.68 1.15 20.27
N LYS A 347 23.82 0.49 20.37
CA LYS A 347 25.06 0.92 19.72
C LYS A 347 25.24 0.13 18.43
N VAL A 348 25.44 0.83 17.36
CA VAL A 348 25.67 0.25 16.03
C VAL A 348 26.94 0.80 15.42
N THR A 349 27.64 -0.02 14.67
CA THR A 349 28.81 0.38 13.89
C THR A 349 28.40 0.68 12.45
N LEU A 350 28.62 1.90 12.01
CA LEU A 350 28.39 2.30 10.63
C LEU A 350 29.71 2.26 9.86
N SER A 351 29.81 1.44 8.82
CA SER A 351 30.95 1.50 7.90
C SER A 351 30.69 2.60 6.89
N ILE A 352 31.57 3.59 6.86
CA ILE A 352 31.43 4.79 6.03
C ILE A 352 32.63 4.99 5.10
N LEU A 353 32.35 5.60 3.96
CA LEU A 353 33.39 6.11 3.05
C LEU A 353 33.38 7.63 3.12
N ARG A 354 34.52 8.21 3.48
CA ARG A 354 34.75 9.65 3.49
C ARG A 354 35.74 10.01 2.39
N ASP A 355 35.48 11.10 1.69
CA ASP A 355 36.31 11.56 0.56
C ASP A 355 36.54 10.48 -0.52
N THR A 356 35.50 9.69 -0.81
CA THR A 356 35.43 8.65 -1.84
C THR A 356 36.36 7.43 -1.69
N SER A 357 37.32 7.43 -0.78
CA SER A 357 38.32 6.35 -0.67
C SER A 357 38.72 5.97 0.76
N ASN A 358 38.47 6.82 1.75
CA ASN A 358 38.86 6.53 3.12
C ASN A 358 37.68 5.75 3.81
N SER A 359 37.84 4.43 3.93
CA SER A 359 36.93 3.60 4.72
C SER A 359 37.24 3.77 6.20
N MET A 360 36.20 4.01 6.99
CA MET A 360 36.28 4.09 8.46
C MET A 360 34.98 3.62 9.08
N ASP A 361 35.07 3.19 10.33
CA ASP A 361 33.90 2.82 11.11
C ASP A 361 33.55 3.94 12.10
N ALA A 362 32.25 4.17 12.28
CA ALA A 362 31.72 5.10 13.24
C ALA A 362 30.76 4.36 14.20
N GLU A 363 31.11 4.33 15.50
CA GLU A 363 30.18 3.82 16.53
C GLU A 363 29.14 4.88 16.83
N VAL A 364 27.87 4.53 16.72
CA VAL A 364 26.73 5.40 16.95
C VAL A 364 25.82 4.80 18.00
N THR A 365 25.47 5.57 19.02
CA THR A 365 24.39 5.19 19.93
C THR A 365 23.09 5.78 19.40
N LEU A 366 22.18 4.93 18.97
CA LEU A 366 20.91 5.34 18.36
C LEU A 366 20.01 6.04 19.39
N GLY A 367 19.34 7.09 18.97
CA GLY A 367 18.41 7.85 19.80
C GLY A 367 16.98 7.40 19.62
N SER A 368 16.06 8.13 20.27
CA SER A 368 14.62 8.02 20.08
C SER A 368 14.03 9.35 19.64
N TYR A 369 12.99 9.33 18.87
CA TYR A 369 12.24 10.54 18.54
C TYR A 369 10.74 10.27 18.40
#